data_6ef9a5868aff8e4bb0615a55e6becefa
#
_entry.id   6ef9a5868aff8e4bb0615a55e6becefa
#
_cell.length_a   1.000
_cell.length_b   1.000
_cell.length_c   1.000
_cell.angle_alpha   90.00
_cell.angle_beta   90.00
_cell.angle_gamma   90.00
#
_symmetry.space_group_name_H-M   'P 1'
#
loop_
_entity.id
_entity.type
_entity.pdbx_description
1 polymer ?
#
loop_
_entity_poly.entity_id
_entity_poly.type
_entity_poly.pdbx_seq_one_letter_code
_entity_poly.pdbx_strand_id
1 'polypeptide(L)'
;MSLDQNIAIKNKLNKNIIFYISIFIIGAVAYYLSIINEDPTVFPKSITDEFKFTAWINAGEDYLKDNYRWITRLFASFLQAGYMALENFFVESPWILIMSLMALPALAYGGIKLALFCMFTVYFWGAVDMWEVSMQTLALMGLSVILSVIFGVILGILSSQSDRFENFLKPILDTMQVMPAFVYLFPAMFFFGIGGAPAILATLIYAMPPIIRLTNLGIRQVSKETIESAESFGSNKFQLLFKIKIPMALPSIMMGVNQTIMMALALVVLATFI
;
A
#
# COMPACT_ATOMS: atom_id res chain seq x y z
N MET A 1 -25.48 31.10 -38.87
CA MET A 1 -24.28 30.71 -38.15
C MET A 1 -23.57 31.98 -37.74
N SER A 2 -23.52 32.30 -36.41
CA SER A 2 -23.07 33.62 -35.91
C SER A 2 -21.56 33.81 -36.15
N LEU A 3 -21.13 35.05 -36.33
CA LEU A 3 -19.70 35.42 -36.52
C LEU A 3 -18.83 34.79 -35.39
N ASP A 4 -19.37 34.73 -34.17
CA ASP A 4 -18.68 34.16 -32.99
C ASP A 4 -18.42 32.65 -33.10
N GLN A 5 -19.32 31.90 -33.74
CA GLN A 5 -19.09 30.47 -34.01
C GLN A 5 -17.96 30.22 -35.03
N ASN A 6 -17.87 31.05 -36.02
CA ASN A 6 -16.80 30.96 -37.04
C ASN A 6 -15.42 31.31 -36.43
N ILE A 7 -15.35 32.29 -35.55
CA ILE A 7 -14.11 32.65 -34.82
C ILE A 7 -13.68 31.55 -33.88
N ALA A 8 -14.62 30.94 -33.12
CA ALA A 8 -14.33 29.84 -32.20
C ALA A 8 -13.82 28.59 -32.96
N ILE A 9 -14.42 28.24 -34.08
CA ILE A 9 -13.99 27.11 -34.94
C ILE A 9 -12.61 27.37 -35.51
N LYS A 10 -12.34 28.58 -36.01
CA LYS A 10 -11.03 28.98 -36.58
C LYS A 10 -9.94 28.95 -35.48
N ASN A 11 -10.22 29.41 -34.26
CA ASN A 11 -9.27 29.36 -33.16
C ASN A 11 -8.97 27.92 -32.72
N LYS A 12 -9.97 27.05 -32.71
CA LYS A 12 -9.80 25.60 -32.38
C LYS A 12 -9.00 24.89 -33.48
N LEU A 13 -9.27 25.21 -34.75
CA LEU A 13 -8.53 24.65 -35.87
C LEU A 13 -7.05 25.08 -35.83
N ASN A 14 -6.77 26.36 -35.57
CA ASN A 14 -5.42 26.88 -35.45
C ASN A 14 -4.64 26.23 -34.29
N LYS A 15 -5.27 26.01 -33.12
CA LYS A 15 -4.63 25.33 -32.00
C LYS A 15 -4.27 23.88 -32.35
N ASN A 16 -5.15 23.17 -33.03
CA ASN A 16 -4.88 21.79 -33.44
C ASN A 16 -3.76 21.72 -34.50
N ILE A 17 -3.76 22.64 -35.44
CA ILE A 17 -2.71 22.74 -36.49
C ILE A 17 -1.35 23.04 -35.81
N ILE A 18 -1.29 23.99 -34.89
CA ILE A 18 -0.06 24.31 -34.17
C ILE A 18 0.42 23.10 -33.38
N PHE A 19 -0.47 22.36 -32.74
CA PHE A 19 -0.15 21.13 -31.97
C PHE A 19 0.46 20.05 -32.90
N TYR A 20 -0.16 19.76 -34.03
CA TYR A 20 0.37 18.77 -34.97
C TYR A 20 1.69 19.22 -35.62
N ILE A 21 1.85 20.49 -35.95
CA ILE A 21 3.11 21.05 -36.43
C ILE A 21 4.21 20.93 -35.36
N SER A 22 3.89 21.20 -34.08
CA SER A 22 4.84 21.05 -32.99
C SER A 22 5.30 19.61 -32.82
N ILE A 23 4.39 18.65 -32.89
CA ILE A 23 4.74 17.20 -32.84
C ILE A 23 5.63 16.83 -34.01
N PHE A 24 5.29 17.29 -35.24
CA PHE A 24 6.10 17.00 -36.41
C PHE A 24 7.50 17.60 -36.33
N ILE A 25 7.63 18.85 -35.87
CA ILE A 25 8.92 19.51 -35.64
C ILE A 25 9.75 18.77 -34.61
N ILE A 26 9.14 18.40 -33.46
CA ILE A 26 9.82 17.65 -32.41
C ILE A 26 10.30 16.29 -32.95
N GLY A 27 9.44 15.59 -33.69
CA GLY A 27 9.79 14.32 -34.32
C GLY A 27 10.92 14.45 -35.34
N ALA A 28 10.89 15.48 -36.19
CA ALA A 28 11.93 15.75 -37.17
C ALA A 28 13.28 16.12 -36.54
N VAL A 29 13.25 16.92 -35.46
CA VAL A 29 14.45 17.27 -34.69
C VAL A 29 15.01 16.04 -33.99
N ALA A 30 14.15 15.23 -33.34
CA ALA A 30 14.56 13.99 -32.67
C ALA A 30 15.18 13.00 -33.69
N TYR A 31 14.58 12.86 -34.87
CA TYR A 31 15.10 12.02 -35.95
C TYR A 31 16.44 12.54 -36.47
N TYR A 32 16.55 13.86 -36.69
CA TYR A 32 17.80 14.49 -37.15
C TYR A 32 18.95 14.32 -36.13
N LEU A 33 18.65 14.52 -34.84
CA LEU A 33 19.61 14.31 -33.77
C LEU A 33 20.03 12.83 -33.64
N SER A 34 19.12 11.91 -33.94
CA SER A 34 19.40 10.47 -33.90
C SER A 34 20.31 10.02 -35.06
N ILE A 35 20.18 10.64 -36.23
CA ILE A 35 21.08 10.38 -37.39
C ILE A 35 22.51 10.87 -37.13
N ILE A 36 22.68 12.03 -36.46
CA ILE A 36 24.01 12.58 -36.17
C ILE A 36 24.80 11.68 -35.23
N ASN A 37 24.13 10.85 -34.42
CA ASN A 37 24.76 9.98 -33.43
C ASN A 37 24.99 8.52 -33.90
N GLU A 38 25.18 8.32 -35.21
CA GLU A 38 25.58 7.05 -35.86
C GLU A 38 24.56 5.90 -35.78
N ASP A 39 23.66 5.87 -34.80
CA ASP A 39 22.60 4.84 -34.67
C ASP A 39 21.25 5.48 -34.29
N PRO A 40 20.29 5.54 -35.25
CA PRO A 40 18.98 6.14 -35.01
C PRO A 40 18.10 5.35 -34.01
N THR A 41 18.49 4.16 -33.63
CA THR A 41 17.76 3.32 -32.67
C THR A 41 18.24 3.49 -31.23
N VAL A 42 19.40 4.12 -31.04
CA VAL A 42 20.01 4.33 -29.73
C VAL A 42 19.90 5.79 -29.31
N PHE A 43 19.45 6.02 -28.08
CA PHE A 43 19.39 7.36 -27.51
C PHE A 43 20.83 7.96 -27.40
N PRO A 44 21.04 9.23 -27.79
CA PRO A 44 22.38 9.84 -27.85
C PRO A 44 23.12 9.73 -26.50
N LYS A 45 24.27 9.08 -26.51
CA LYS A 45 25.12 8.90 -25.32
C LYS A 45 25.58 10.24 -24.72
N SER A 46 25.77 11.26 -25.55
CA SER A 46 26.10 12.62 -25.09
C SER A 46 25.06 13.18 -24.12
N ILE A 47 23.78 12.88 -24.33
CA ILE A 47 22.70 13.32 -23.43
C ILE A 47 22.62 12.43 -22.20
N THR A 48 22.75 11.10 -22.35
CA THR A 48 22.72 10.17 -21.20
C THR A 48 23.92 10.33 -20.28
N ASP A 49 25.10 10.68 -20.84
CA ASP A 49 26.32 10.91 -20.06
C ASP A 49 26.35 12.27 -19.34
N GLU A 50 25.70 13.30 -19.88
CA GLU A 50 25.50 14.59 -19.20
C GLU A 50 24.43 14.50 -18.10
N PHE A 51 23.34 13.80 -18.36
CA PHE A 51 22.27 13.57 -17.38
C PHE A 51 22.56 12.32 -16.52
N LYS A 52 23.55 12.41 -15.65
CA LYS A 52 23.92 11.33 -14.70
C LYS A 52 22.86 11.10 -13.60
N PHE A 53 21.57 11.08 -13.98
CA PHE A 53 20.46 10.89 -13.03
C PHE A 53 20.59 9.58 -12.26
N THR A 54 21.00 8.52 -12.94
CA THR A 54 21.28 7.20 -12.32
C THR A 54 22.43 7.29 -11.33
N ALA A 55 23.51 8.05 -11.65
CA ALA A 55 24.64 8.22 -10.74
C ALA A 55 24.26 9.02 -9.46
N TRP A 56 23.37 9.98 -9.58
CA TRP A 56 22.88 10.73 -8.40
C TRP A 56 21.97 9.88 -7.52
N ILE A 57 21.10 9.05 -8.13
CA ILE A 57 20.28 8.09 -7.38
C ILE A 57 21.19 7.09 -6.67
N ASN A 58 22.15 6.50 -7.37
CA ASN A 58 23.09 5.54 -6.78
C ASN A 58 23.93 6.17 -5.66
N ALA A 59 24.43 7.39 -5.86
CA ALA A 59 25.19 8.10 -4.81
C ALA A 59 24.32 8.43 -3.58
N GLY A 60 23.07 8.82 -3.79
CA GLY A 60 22.10 9.04 -2.71
C GLY A 60 21.79 7.73 -1.96
N GLU A 61 21.68 6.67 -2.68
CA GLU A 61 21.47 5.32 -2.19
C GLU A 61 22.64 4.85 -1.33
N ASP A 62 23.87 4.93 -1.87
CA ASP A 62 25.09 4.54 -1.15
C ASP A 62 25.24 5.37 0.13
N TYR A 63 24.98 6.69 0.05
CA TYR A 63 24.96 7.56 1.23
C TYR A 63 23.96 7.10 2.30
N LEU A 64 22.74 6.73 1.89
CA LEU A 64 21.71 6.21 2.81
C LEU A 64 22.11 4.86 3.40
N LYS A 65 22.67 3.98 2.60
CA LYS A 65 23.17 2.68 3.07
C LYS A 65 24.31 2.83 4.08
N ASP A 66 25.29 3.66 3.78
CA ASP A 66 26.48 3.80 4.62
C ASP A 66 26.16 4.47 5.96
N ASN A 67 25.29 5.49 5.96
CA ASN A 67 25.00 6.27 7.16
C ASN A 67 23.83 5.73 7.98
N TYR A 68 22.84 5.08 7.35
CA TYR A 68 21.58 4.67 8.02
C TYR A 68 21.37 3.15 8.06
N ARG A 69 22.35 2.35 7.66
CA ARG A 69 22.25 0.88 7.66
C ARG A 69 21.95 0.29 9.03
N TRP A 70 22.34 0.94 10.10
CA TRP A 70 22.01 0.50 11.46
C TRP A 70 20.50 0.59 11.75
N ILE A 71 19.81 1.64 11.24
CA ILE A 71 18.37 1.81 11.40
C ILE A 71 17.64 0.71 10.60
N THR A 72 18.04 0.53 9.33
CA THR A 72 17.39 -0.50 8.49
C THR A 72 17.61 -1.90 9.05
N ARG A 73 18.79 -2.20 9.60
CA ARG A 73 19.07 -3.48 10.27
C ARG A 73 18.25 -3.67 11.54
N LEU A 74 18.14 -2.64 12.37
CA LEU A 74 17.34 -2.70 13.61
C LEU A 74 15.87 -2.98 13.26
N PHE A 75 15.35 -2.27 12.27
CA PHE A 75 13.96 -2.45 11.83
C PHE A 75 13.76 -3.82 11.17
N ALA A 76 14.68 -4.26 10.32
CA ALA A 76 14.66 -5.59 9.71
C ALA A 76 14.70 -6.69 10.78
N SER A 77 15.56 -6.58 11.79
CA SER A 77 15.64 -7.56 12.87
C SER A 77 14.34 -7.64 13.70
N PHE A 78 13.70 -6.50 13.93
CA PHE A 78 12.40 -6.45 14.61
C PHE A 78 11.31 -7.16 13.78
N LEU A 79 11.21 -6.86 12.48
CA LEU A 79 10.26 -7.52 11.59
C LEU A 79 10.54 -9.01 11.47
N GLN A 80 11.82 -9.39 11.34
CA GLN A 80 12.23 -10.77 11.24
C GLN A 80 11.93 -11.55 12.52
N ALA A 81 12.17 -10.96 13.69
CA ALA A 81 11.83 -11.59 14.97
C ALA A 81 10.32 -11.82 15.13
N GLY A 82 9.50 -10.82 14.74
CA GLY A 82 8.05 -10.96 14.73
C GLY A 82 7.56 -12.03 13.75
N TYR A 83 8.16 -12.08 12.56
CA TYR A 83 7.87 -13.10 11.55
C TYR A 83 8.21 -14.50 12.07
N MET A 84 9.44 -14.72 12.55
CA MET A 84 9.89 -16.01 13.09
C MET A 84 9.01 -16.48 14.26
N ALA A 85 8.58 -15.56 15.13
CA ALA A 85 7.69 -15.93 16.24
C ALA A 85 6.33 -16.45 15.76
N LEU A 86 5.75 -15.80 14.72
CA LEU A 86 4.49 -16.26 14.12
C LEU A 86 4.69 -17.52 13.27
N GLU A 87 5.76 -17.60 12.51
CA GLU A 87 6.11 -18.77 11.68
C GLU A 87 6.26 -20.00 12.58
N ASN A 88 7.09 -19.92 13.62
CA ASN A 88 7.26 -21.02 14.57
C ASN A 88 5.93 -21.42 15.23
N PHE A 89 5.12 -20.43 15.64
CA PHE A 89 3.81 -20.70 16.19
C PHE A 89 2.92 -21.48 15.21
N PHE A 90 2.85 -21.09 13.94
CA PHE A 90 2.00 -21.76 12.95
C PHE A 90 2.55 -23.12 12.50
N VAL A 91 3.88 -23.21 12.26
CA VAL A 91 4.51 -24.44 11.75
C VAL A 91 4.58 -25.53 12.82
N GLU A 92 4.95 -25.17 14.07
CA GLU A 92 5.10 -26.13 15.16
C GLU A 92 3.77 -26.47 15.85
N SER A 93 2.70 -25.69 15.58
CA SER A 93 1.38 -25.97 16.17
C SER A 93 0.74 -27.23 15.58
N PRO A 94 0.04 -28.03 16.40
CA PRO A 94 -0.76 -29.14 15.90
C PRO A 94 -1.77 -28.66 14.84
N TRP A 95 -1.84 -29.38 13.72
CA TRP A 95 -2.76 -29.03 12.62
C TRP A 95 -4.23 -28.87 13.05
N ILE A 96 -4.66 -29.64 14.07
CA ILE A 96 -6.00 -29.53 14.67
C ILE A 96 -6.20 -28.15 15.33
N LEU A 97 -5.16 -27.60 15.97
CA LEU A 97 -5.22 -26.25 16.56
C LEU A 97 -5.43 -25.19 15.47
N ILE A 98 -4.67 -25.23 14.39
CA ILE A 98 -4.80 -24.30 13.28
C ILE A 98 -6.18 -24.44 12.61
N MET A 99 -6.63 -25.69 12.40
CA MET A 99 -7.97 -25.95 11.90
C MET A 99 -9.05 -25.35 12.80
N SER A 100 -8.93 -25.52 14.11
CA SER A 100 -9.86 -24.98 15.08
C SER A 100 -9.85 -23.45 15.11
N LEU A 101 -8.65 -22.84 15.05
CA LEU A 101 -8.46 -21.40 15.04
C LEU A 101 -9.12 -20.73 13.81
N MET A 102 -9.15 -21.42 12.68
CA MET A 102 -9.82 -20.94 11.46
C MET A 102 -11.32 -21.30 11.41
N ALA A 103 -11.68 -22.52 11.80
CA ALA A 103 -13.03 -23.01 11.65
C ALA A 103 -14.01 -22.48 12.73
N LEU A 104 -13.56 -22.25 13.97
CA LEU A 104 -14.45 -21.76 15.03
C LEU A 104 -14.95 -20.32 14.80
N PRO A 105 -14.11 -19.34 14.43
CA PRO A 105 -14.61 -18.01 14.05
C PRO A 105 -15.49 -18.07 12.79
N ALA A 106 -15.09 -18.89 11.80
CA ALA A 106 -15.89 -19.09 10.60
C ALA A 106 -17.29 -19.65 10.93
N LEU A 107 -17.40 -20.58 11.87
CA LEU A 107 -18.67 -21.11 12.35
C LEU A 107 -19.50 -20.05 13.06
N ALA A 108 -18.88 -19.28 13.94
CA ALA A 108 -19.55 -18.28 14.75
C ALA A 108 -20.13 -17.11 13.94
N TYR A 109 -19.42 -16.65 12.92
CA TYR A 109 -19.80 -15.46 12.14
C TYR A 109 -20.29 -15.77 10.73
N GLY A 110 -19.82 -16.85 10.10
CA GLY A 110 -20.11 -17.20 8.71
C GLY A 110 -20.98 -18.47 8.53
N GLY A 111 -21.23 -19.17 9.64
CA GLY A 111 -22.06 -20.39 9.65
C GLY A 111 -21.32 -21.64 9.18
N ILE A 112 -22.07 -22.77 9.18
CA ILE A 112 -21.50 -24.11 9.00
C ILE A 112 -20.79 -24.28 7.62
N LYS A 113 -21.31 -23.68 6.57
CA LYS A 113 -20.71 -23.80 5.22
C LYS A 113 -19.29 -23.23 5.17
N LEU A 114 -19.07 -22.05 5.78
CA LEU A 114 -17.77 -21.42 5.85
C LEU A 114 -16.82 -22.22 6.74
N ALA A 115 -17.30 -22.71 7.90
CA ALA A 115 -16.50 -23.56 8.78
C ALA A 115 -16.04 -24.84 8.06
N LEU A 116 -16.92 -25.54 7.38
CA LEU A 116 -16.56 -26.73 6.60
C LEU A 116 -15.56 -26.41 5.47
N PHE A 117 -15.70 -25.27 4.81
CA PHE A 117 -14.74 -24.81 3.82
C PHE A 117 -13.34 -24.56 4.44
N CYS A 118 -13.26 -23.89 5.60
CA CYS A 118 -12.01 -23.71 6.32
C CYS A 118 -11.36 -25.03 6.74
N MET A 119 -12.16 -25.97 7.25
CA MET A 119 -11.67 -27.31 7.62
C MET A 119 -11.13 -28.07 6.40
N PHE A 120 -11.86 -28.03 5.28
CA PHE A 120 -11.41 -28.63 4.04
C PHE A 120 -10.11 -28.00 3.54
N THR A 121 -9.99 -26.67 3.59
CA THR A 121 -8.78 -25.95 3.15
C THR A 121 -7.56 -26.34 3.97
N VAL A 122 -7.68 -26.38 5.30
CA VAL A 122 -6.57 -26.78 6.18
C VAL A 122 -6.18 -28.24 5.96
N TYR A 123 -7.16 -29.14 5.82
CA TYR A 123 -6.92 -30.53 5.47
C TYR A 123 -6.22 -30.67 4.11
N PHE A 124 -6.67 -29.90 3.13
CA PHE A 124 -6.12 -29.92 1.76
C PHE A 124 -4.65 -29.50 1.74
N TRP A 125 -4.26 -28.45 2.49
CA TRP A 125 -2.84 -28.04 2.60
C TRP A 125 -1.94 -29.18 3.10
N GLY A 126 -2.40 -29.92 4.09
CA GLY A 126 -1.64 -31.09 4.57
C GLY A 126 -1.65 -32.23 3.55
N ALA A 127 -2.76 -32.49 2.86
CA ALA A 127 -2.89 -33.60 1.91
C ALA A 127 -2.02 -33.43 0.66
N VAL A 128 -1.74 -32.18 0.24
CA VAL A 128 -0.88 -31.85 -0.92
C VAL A 128 0.57 -31.54 -0.55
N ASP A 129 0.97 -31.79 0.72
CA ASP A 129 2.33 -31.54 1.25
C ASP A 129 2.75 -30.05 1.18
N MET A 130 1.78 -29.15 1.30
CA MET A 130 2.01 -27.69 1.29
C MET A 130 1.81 -27.07 2.68
N TRP A 131 1.86 -27.85 3.73
CA TRP A 131 1.62 -27.37 5.10
C TRP A 131 2.56 -26.26 5.52
N GLU A 132 3.86 -26.51 5.45
CA GLU A 132 4.88 -25.56 5.89
C GLU A 132 4.81 -24.24 5.13
N VAL A 133 4.76 -24.31 3.79
CA VAL A 133 4.68 -23.11 2.93
C VAL A 133 3.40 -22.31 3.19
N SER A 134 2.28 -22.99 3.46
CA SER A 134 1.01 -22.34 3.81
C SER A 134 1.10 -21.64 5.17
N MET A 135 1.76 -22.23 6.16
CA MET A 135 1.94 -21.65 7.48
C MET A 135 2.90 -20.44 7.44
N GLN A 136 3.97 -20.54 6.67
CA GLN A 136 4.90 -19.42 6.42
C GLN A 136 4.18 -18.24 5.76
N THR A 137 3.34 -18.50 4.76
CA THR A 137 2.55 -17.47 4.09
C THR A 137 1.55 -16.83 5.04
N LEU A 138 0.88 -17.62 5.89
CA LEU A 138 -0.02 -17.10 6.92
C LEU A 138 0.70 -16.22 7.94
N ALA A 139 1.90 -16.60 8.35
CA ALA A 139 2.73 -15.82 9.29
C ALA A 139 3.12 -14.47 8.67
N LEU A 140 3.62 -14.48 7.44
CA LEU A 140 4.02 -13.28 6.71
C LEU A 140 2.83 -12.33 6.51
N MET A 141 1.72 -12.86 6.00
CA MET A 141 0.49 -12.10 5.78
C MET A 141 -0.08 -11.58 7.11
N GLY A 142 -0.16 -12.43 8.13
CA GLY A 142 -0.70 -12.09 9.44
C GLY A 142 0.06 -10.92 10.08
N LEU A 143 1.38 -10.99 10.12
CA LEU A 143 2.22 -9.91 10.65
C LEU A 143 2.05 -8.61 9.84
N SER A 144 2.08 -8.71 8.52
CA SER A 144 1.91 -7.54 7.63
C SER A 144 0.56 -6.86 7.85
N VAL A 145 -0.51 -7.63 7.95
CA VAL A 145 -1.87 -7.10 8.20
C VAL A 145 -1.97 -6.46 9.58
N ILE A 146 -1.48 -7.14 10.63
CA ILE A 146 -1.50 -6.62 12.01
C ILE A 146 -0.79 -5.27 12.06
N LEU A 147 0.42 -5.18 11.51
CA LEU A 147 1.18 -3.93 11.48
C LEU A 147 0.48 -2.85 10.64
N SER A 148 -0.06 -3.21 9.46
CA SER A 148 -0.80 -2.28 8.59
C SER A 148 -2.02 -1.71 9.30
N VAL A 149 -2.76 -2.55 10.03
CA VAL A 149 -3.95 -2.12 10.79
C VAL A 149 -3.53 -1.22 11.95
N ILE A 150 -2.53 -1.58 12.73
CA ILE A 150 -2.07 -0.77 13.87
C ILE A 150 -1.63 0.62 13.39
N PHE A 151 -0.69 0.68 12.45
CA PHE A 151 -0.19 1.96 11.94
C PHE A 151 -1.26 2.72 11.16
N GLY A 152 -2.07 2.01 10.37
CA GLY A 152 -3.13 2.62 9.57
C GLY A 152 -4.25 3.24 10.42
N VAL A 153 -4.68 2.57 11.49
CA VAL A 153 -5.66 3.12 12.44
C VAL A 153 -5.09 4.36 13.15
N ILE A 154 -3.84 4.29 13.61
CA ILE A 154 -3.18 5.44 14.26
C ILE A 154 -3.13 6.65 13.31
N LEU A 155 -2.65 6.45 12.09
CA LEU A 155 -2.56 7.51 11.08
C LEU A 155 -3.97 8.02 10.67
N GLY A 156 -4.95 7.13 10.57
CA GLY A 156 -6.34 7.48 10.29
C GLY A 156 -6.97 8.33 11.40
N ILE A 157 -6.71 7.99 12.67
CA ILE A 157 -7.14 8.79 13.83
C ILE A 157 -6.47 10.17 13.79
N LEU A 158 -5.16 10.24 13.60
CA LEU A 158 -4.43 11.52 13.49
C LEU A 158 -4.98 12.37 12.34
N SER A 159 -5.24 11.77 11.19
CA SER A 159 -5.83 12.43 10.03
C SER A 159 -7.23 12.98 10.32
N SER A 160 -8.03 12.28 11.11
CA SER A 160 -9.38 12.72 11.49
C SER A 160 -9.39 13.94 12.42
N GLN A 161 -8.30 14.19 13.15
CA GLN A 161 -8.20 15.30 14.10
C GLN A 161 -7.64 16.59 13.48
N SER A 162 -7.06 16.54 12.26
CA SER A 162 -6.38 17.68 11.64
C SER A 162 -6.57 17.70 10.13
N ASP A 163 -7.25 18.74 9.62
CA ASP A 163 -7.45 18.94 8.18
C ASP A 163 -6.10 19.18 7.46
N ARG A 164 -5.14 19.82 8.15
CA ARG A 164 -3.79 20.03 7.58
C ARG A 164 -3.08 18.70 7.38
N PHE A 165 -3.18 17.81 8.34
CA PHE A 165 -2.55 16.48 8.25
C PHE A 165 -3.25 15.61 7.21
N GLU A 166 -4.58 15.65 7.14
CA GLU A 166 -5.34 14.96 6.10
C GLU A 166 -4.93 15.42 4.70
N ASN A 167 -4.91 16.76 4.47
CA ASN A 167 -4.53 17.33 3.18
C ASN A 167 -3.08 17.03 2.77
N PHE A 168 -2.19 16.88 3.73
CA PHE A 168 -0.81 16.43 3.50
C PHE A 168 -0.75 14.93 3.15
N LEU A 169 -1.51 14.11 3.87
CA LEU A 169 -1.46 12.65 3.71
C LEU A 169 -2.18 12.18 2.45
N LYS A 170 -3.25 12.87 2.04
CA LYS A 170 -4.09 12.49 0.91
C LYS A 170 -3.34 12.25 -0.40
N PRO A 171 -2.49 13.16 -0.91
CA PRO A 171 -1.73 12.92 -2.14
C PRO A 171 -0.74 11.76 -2.00
N ILE A 172 -0.20 11.52 -0.82
CA ILE A 172 0.68 10.37 -0.55
C ILE A 172 -0.10 9.07 -0.70
N LEU A 173 -1.28 8.98 -0.05
CA LEU A 173 -2.15 7.80 -0.14
C LEU A 173 -2.68 7.59 -1.57
N ASP A 174 -2.97 8.67 -2.31
CA ASP A 174 -3.38 8.59 -3.71
C ASP A 174 -2.26 7.99 -4.58
N THR A 175 -1.03 8.49 -4.41
CA THR A 175 0.15 7.95 -5.09
C THR A 175 0.37 6.49 -4.76
N MET A 176 0.29 6.12 -3.46
CA MET A 176 0.44 4.74 -3.02
C MET A 176 -0.57 3.79 -3.65
N GLN A 177 -1.80 4.22 -3.91
CA GLN A 177 -2.83 3.36 -4.52
C GLN A 177 -2.72 3.23 -6.04
N VAL A 178 -2.10 4.20 -6.71
CA VAL A 178 -1.88 4.17 -8.17
C VAL A 178 -0.65 3.35 -8.54
N MET A 179 0.34 3.26 -7.64
CA MET A 179 1.57 2.52 -7.90
C MET A 179 1.29 1.00 -7.99
N PRO A 180 1.84 0.30 -9.00
CA PRO A 180 1.76 -1.16 -9.06
C PRO A 180 2.38 -1.82 -7.82
N ALA A 181 1.77 -2.90 -7.33
CA ALA A 181 2.16 -3.58 -6.10
C ALA A 181 3.66 -3.96 -6.03
N PHE A 182 4.21 -4.47 -7.15
CA PHE A 182 5.62 -4.89 -7.19
C PHE A 182 6.64 -3.74 -7.01
N VAL A 183 6.22 -2.48 -7.27
CA VAL A 183 7.12 -1.31 -7.11
C VAL A 183 7.54 -1.14 -5.64
N TYR A 184 6.73 -1.60 -4.69
CA TYR A 184 7.06 -1.55 -3.26
C TYR A 184 8.13 -2.56 -2.85
N LEU A 185 8.23 -3.68 -3.59
CA LEU A 185 9.19 -4.74 -3.28
C LEU A 185 10.64 -4.31 -3.56
N PHE A 186 10.88 -3.58 -4.67
CA PHE A 186 12.24 -3.19 -5.05
C PHE A 186 12.94 -2.35 -3.98
N PRO A 187 12.39 -1.22 -3.50
CA PRO A 187 13.02 -0.45 -2.42
C PRO A 187 13.16 -1.26 -1.12
N ALA A 188 12.16 -2.09 -0.79
CA ALA A 188 12.22 -2.92 0.39
C ALA A 188 13.39 -3.94 0.32
N MET A 189 13.53 -4.66 -0.80
CA MET A 189 14.65 -5.57 -1.03
C MET A 189 16.00 -4.86 -0.98
N PHE A 190 16.03 -3.67 -1.56
CA PHE A 190 17.22 -2.88 -1.69
C PHE A 190 17.81 -2.46 -0.32
N PHE A 191 16.96 -2.02 0.61
CA PHE A 191 17.37 -1.60 1.94
C PHE A 191 17.48 -2.74 2.96
N PHE A 192 16.68 -3.81 2.80
CA PHE A 192 16.54 -4.88 3.79
C PHE A 192 17.07 -6.24 3.31
N GLY A 193 17.47 -6.35 2.04
CA GLY A 193 17.92 -7.61 1.44
C GLY A 193 16.75 -8.46 0.94
N ILE A 194 17.00 -9.75 0.74
CA ILE A 194 16.00 -10.74 0.30
C ILE A 194 15.48 -11.48 1.53
N GLY A 195 14.18 -11.79 1.58
CA GLY A 195 13.57 -12.59 2.63
C GLY A 195 12.29 -12.00 3.23
N GLY A 196 11.90 -12.47 4.41
CA GLY A 196 10.62 -12.11 5.05
C GLY A 196 10.49 -10.63 5.44
N ALA A 197 11.57 -10.01 5.95
CA ALA A 197 11.51 -8.61 6.41
C ALA A 197 11.14 -7.60 5.29
N PRO A 198 11.78 -7.62 4.09
CA PRO A 198 11.38 -6.76 2.99
C PRO A 198 9.97 -7.07 2.46
N ALA A 199 9.57 -8.35 2.43
CA ALA A 199 8.24 -8.77 2.03
C ALA A 199 7.16 -8.20 2.96
N ILE A 200 7.38 -8.27 4.29
CA ILE A 200 6.48 -7.71 5.30
C ILE A 200 6.40 -6.19 5.16
N LEU A 201 7.54 -5.50 5.04
CA LEU A 201 7.58 -4.05 4.92
C LEU A 201 6.83 -3.55 3.68
N ALA A 202 7.10 -4.17 2.52
CA ALA A 202 6.41 -3.82 1.28
C ALA A 202 4.89 -4.05 1.40
N THR A 203 4.50 -5.19 1.97
CA THR A 203 3.08 -5.53 2.18
C THR A 203 2.40 -4.55 3.15
N LEU A 204 3.08 -4.21 4.24
CA LEU A 204 2.60 -3.23 5.21
C LEU A 204 2.31 -1.88 4.55
N ILE A 205 3.28 -1.35 3.80
CA ILE A 205 3.15 -0.03 3.16
C ILE A 205 2.04 -0.08 2.10
N TYR A 206 2.03 -1.11 1.26
CA TYR A 206 1.04 -1.26 0.18
C TYR A 206 -0.40 -1.41 0.69
N ALA A 207 -0.59 -2.17 1.78
CA ALA A 207 -1.91 -2.50 2.31
C ALA A 207 -2.51 -1.43 3.25
N MET A 208 -1.71 -0.47 3.71
CA MET A 208 -2.11 0.53 4.72
C MET A 208 -3.10 1.62 4.24
N PRO A 209 -3.10 2.10 2.99
CA PRO A 209 -3.94 3.22 2.56
C PRO A 209 -5.45 3.05 2.83
N PRO A 210 -6.11 1.89 2.58
CA PRO A 210 -7.54 1.75 2.84
C PRO A 210 -7.92 1.95 4.31
N ILE A 211 -7.16 1.36 5.23
CA ILE A 211 -7.46 1.46 6.66
C ILE A 211 -7.28 2.89 7.17
N ILE A 212 -6.29 3.63 6.68
CA ILE A 212 -6.10 5.05 7.01
C ILE A 212 -7.33 5.86 6.58
N ARG A 213 -7.76 5.69 5.32
CA ARG A 213 -8.88 6.45 4.75
C ARG A 213 -10.19 6.13 5.43
N LEU A 214 -10.49 4.85 5.62
CA LEU A 214 -11.76 4.43 6.23
C LEU A 214 -11.83 4.73 7.71
N THR A 215 -10.71 4.72 8.43
CA THR A 215 -10.65 5.19 9.82
C THR A 215 -10.90 6.70 9.90
N ASN A 216 -10.22 7.50 9.08
CA ASN A 216 -10.44 8.94 9.01
C ASN A 216 -11.89 9.27 8.66
N LEU A 217 -12.43 8.67 7.61
CA LEU A 217 -13.78 8.88 7.14
C LEU A 217 -14.82 8.49 8.21
N GLY A 218 -14.68 7.31 8.81
CA GLY A 218 -15.60 6.82 9.83
C GLY A 218 -15.67 7.75 11.05
N ILE A 219 -14.51 8.26 11.51
CA ILE A 219 -14.46 9.19 12.65
C ILE A 219 -15.10 10.54 12.30
N ARG A 220 -14.89 11.05 11.07
CA ARG A 220 -15.46 12.33 10.62
C ARG A 220 -16.96 12.26 10.30
N GLN A 221 -17.49 11.09 9.99
CA GLN A 221 -18.90 10.87 9.70
C GLN A 221 -19.79 10.72 10.95
N VAL A 222 -19.22 10.72 12.16
CA VAL A 222 -20.03 10.72 13.38
C VAL A 222 -20.88 11.98 13.43
N SER A 223 -22.19 11.80 13.66
CA SER A 223 -23.17 12.89 13.59
C SER A 223 -22.87 14.01 14.59
N LYS A 224 -23.11 15.24 14.18
CA LYS A 224 -22.89 16.43 15.03
C LYS A 224 -23.76 16.39 16.28
N GLU A 225 -25.00 15.93 16.16
CA GLU A 225 -25.93 15.78 17.26
C GLU A 225 -25.40 14.86 18.36
N THR A 226 -24.75 13.76 17.98
CA THR A 226 -24.11 12.86 18.94
C THR A 226 -22.93 13.53 19.64
N ILE A 227 -22.15 14.31 18.90
CA ILE A 227 -21.00 15.05 19.45
C ILE A 227 -21.47 16.11 20.43
N GLU A 228 -22.44 16.96 20.05
CA GLU A 228 -23.00 18.03 20.87
C GLU A 228 -23.69 17.49 22.13
N SER A 229 -24.41 16.38 21.99
CA SER A 229 -24.97 15.66 23.13
C SER A 229 -23.93 15.24 24.14
N ALA A 230 -22.86 14.62 23.67
CA ALA A 230 -21.77 14.16 24.53
C ALA A 230 -21.01 15.33 25.20
N GLU A 231 -20.84 16.43 24.51
CA GLU A 231 -20.22 17.65 25.06
C GLU A 231 -21.10 18.27 26.12
N SER A 232 -22.43 18.27 25.92
CA SER A 232 -23.41 18.75 26.89
C SER A 232 -23.41 17.95 28.19
N PHE A 233 -23.04 16.66 28.14
CA PHE A 233 -22.79 15.80 29.32
C PHE A 233 -21.37 15.97 29.91
N GLY A 234 -20.56 16.93 29.43
CA GLY A 234 -19.26 17.25 29.97
C GLY A 234 -18.12 16.38 29.46
N SER A 235 -18.29 15.70 28.33
CA SER A 235 -17.22 14.91 27.72
C SER A 235 -16.06 15.79 27.24
N ASN A 236 -14.86 15.48 27.67
CA ASN A 236 -13.65 16.11 27.13
C ASN A 236 -13.27 15.52 25.76
N LYS A 237 -12.35 16.18 25.05
CA LYS A 237 -11.91 15.79 23.69
C LYS A 237 -11.42 14.35 23.61
N PHE A 238 -10.71 13.86 24.62
CA PHE A 238 -10.21 12.49 24.67
C PHE A 238 -11.34 11.48 24.86
N GLN A 239 -12.27 11.77 25.77
CA GLN A 239 -13.46 10.94 26.00
C GLN A 239 -14.35 10.92 24.74
N LEU A 240 -14.52 12.05 24.09
CA LEU A 240 -15.27 12.14 22.84
C LEU A 240 -14.64 11.26 21.74
N LEU A 241 -13.31 11.29 21.59
CA LEU A 241 -12.62 10.48 20.59
C LEU A 241 -12.73 8.99 20.91
N PHE A 242 -12.29 8.57 22.09
CA PHE A 242 -12.14 7.13 22.41
C PHE A 242 -13.43 6.45 22.86
N LYS A 243 -14.35 7.15 23.50
CA LYS A 243 -15.60 6.55 23.98
C LYS A 243 -16.78 6.70 23.04
N ILE A 244 -16.72 7.63 22.07
CA ILE A 244 -17.83 7.93 21.19
C ILE A 244 -17.43 7.79 19.72
N LYS A 245 -16.49 8.62 19.21
CA LYS A 245 -16.18 8.65 17.78
C LYS A 245 -15.59 7.34 17.27
N ILE A 246 -14.60 6.77 17.95
CA ILE A 246 -13.98 5.49 17.54
C ILE A 246 -14.97 4.34 17.61
N PRO A 247 -15.74 4.11 18.67
CA PRO A 247 -16.74 3.05 18.71
C PRO A 247 -17.81 3.19 17.62
N MET A 248 -18.28 4.42 17.32
CA MET A 248 -19.24 4.65 16.24
C MET A 248 -18.63 4.49 14.86
N ALA A 249 -17.33 4.74 14.71
CA ALA A 249 -16.59 4.54 13.46
C ALA A 249 -16.19 3.06 13.23
N LEU A 250 -16.38 2.17 14.20
CA LEU A 250 -15.93 0.80 14.15
C LEU A 250 -16.39 0.04 12.88
N PRO A 251 -17.63 0.17 12.37
CA PRO A 251 -18.03 -0.45 11.11
C PRO A 251 -17.16 -0.01 9.93
N SER A 252 -16.83 1.26 9.82
CA SER A 252 -15.97 1.80 8.77
C SER A 252 -14.51 1.33 8.94
N ILE A 253 -14.03 1.26 10.18
CA ILE A 253 -12.69 0.74 10.49
C ILE A 253 -12.60 -0.74 10.09
N MET A 254 -13.62 -1.56 10.42
CA MET A 254 -13.65 -2.98 10.04
C MET A 254 -13.71 -3.17 8.52
N MET A 255 -14.40 -2.30 7.80
CA MET A 255 -14.35 -2.26 6.33
C MET A 255 -12.92 -1.98 5.84
N GLY A 256 -12.21 -1.06 6.50
CA GLY A 256 -10.80 -0.77 6.25
C GLY A 256 -9.91 -1.98 6.49
N VAL A 257 -10.10 -2.69 7.59
CA VAL A 257 -9.39 -3.95 7.88
C VAL A 257 -9.61 -4.97 6.78
N ASN A 258 -10.86 -5.18 6.35
CA ASN A 258 -11.17 -6.13 5.28
C ASN A 258 -10.46 -5.77 3.96
N GLN A 259 -10.46 -4.50 3.55
CA GLN A 259 -9.74 -4.07 2.36
C GLN A 259 -8.22 -4.22 2.49
N THR A 260 -7.67 -3.92 3.67
CA THR A 260 -6.25 -4.12 3.98
C THR A 260 -5.85 -5.58 3.84
N ILE A 261 -6.66 -6.52 4.34
CA ILE A 261 -6.42 -7.96 4.18
C ILE A 261 -6.38 -8.36 2.69
N MET A 262 -7.34 -7.87 1.91
CA MET A 262 -7.39 -8.18 0.46
C MET A 262 -6.16 -7.63 -0.28
N MET A 263 -5.73 -6.41 0.03
CA MET A 263 -4.52 -5.84 -0.57
C MET A 263 -3.25 -6.57 -0.12
N ALA A 264 -3.16 -6.93 1.16
CA ALA A 264 -2.03 -7.68 1.68
C ALA A 264 -1.89 -9.04 0.97
N LEU A 265 -3.00 -9.76 0.76
CA LEU A 265 -3.00 -11.02 0.00
C LEU A 265 -2.43 -10.84 -1.41
N ALA A 266 -2.83 -9.78 -2.11
CA ALA A 266 -2.35 -9.51 -3.47
C ALA A 266 -0.82 -9.33 -3.53
N LEU A 267 -0.23 -8.64 -2.53
CA LEU A 267 1.23 -8.42 -2.53
C LEU A 267 2.00 -9.62 -1.97
N VAL A 268 1.46 -10.33 -0.97
CA VAL A 268 2.13 -11.51 -0.41
C VAL A 268 2.39 -12.57 -1.48
N VAL A 269 1.44 -12.78 -2.41
CA VAL A 269 1.65 -13.69 -3.56
C VAL A 269 2.84 -13.24 -4.43
N LEU A 270 3.02 -11.93 -4.64
CA LEU A 270 4.19 -11.41 -5.37
C LEU A 270 5.48 -11.53 -4.54
N ALA A 271 5.39 -11.36 -3.24
CA ALA A 271 6.53 -11.41 -2.33
C ALA A 271 7.11 -12.83 -2.16
N THR A 272 6.36 -13.89 -2.49
CA THR A 272 6.88 -15.28 -2.49
C THR A 272 7.88 -15.55 -3.61
N PHE A 273 8.02 -14.64 -4.58
CA PHE A 273 9.04 -14.73 -5.63
C PHE A 273 10.40 -14.13 -5.22
N ILE A 274 10.52 -13.64 -4.00
CA ILE A 274 11.72 -13.01 -3.43
C ILE A 274 12.31 -13.86 -2.31
#